data_d73cab44351d0cd86711220ddbe61dc5
#
_entry.id   d73cab44351d0cd86711220ddbe61dc5
#
_cell.length_a   1.000
_cell.length_b   1.000
_cell.length_c   1.000
_cell.angle_alpha   90.00
_cell.angle_beta   90.00
_cell.angle_gamma   90.00
#
_symmetry.space_group_name_H-M   'P 1'
#
loop_
_entity.id
_entity.type
_entity.pdbx_description
1 polymer ?
#
loop_
_entity_poly.entity_id
_entity_poly.type
_entity_poly.pdbx_seq_one_letter_code
_entity_poly.pdbx_strand_id
1 'polypeptide(L)'
;EMAHKEVGGVKPKLTHDEDFDHIMEHLEIDWKYSDPMQAADNDKQIRYIVKDVFRNHGLDVTFMAKPIEGVAGCGKHTHIGAAARLKDGRLVNLFTAADTAKDYLSPIGYACLMGLLKNYDIVGPMANCTNDSYNRLKPGFEAPVSVVTSLGHTVDAPSRNRTILAGLIRDLRNPMSTRFELRSPNPKANTYLVLAAAYMAMLDGARAALENEKTPAQLLASLSKDYGQEDFYLEKDRLYRTEKNTFDDFTQEERDMLFGRAPATVWEALRPLDTCPEKVKLLFTEEVMTPMDLESYKTAALDQWTTELRNRIVPGMRKTIRACEKAHDSLDCADIDEVRWKKIRYMRKDMGQDTTERVSLLTRLTNALDDQDYDTASELQLQAQKKISQLEALYAEYKKNLL
;
A
#
# COMPACT_ATOMS: atom_id res chain seq x y z
N GLU A 1 -5.85 -6.08 21.84
CA GLU A 1 -4.75 -7.05 21.91
C GLU A 1 -3.50 -6.42 21.29
N MET A 2 -2.34 -6.74 21.82
CA MET A 2 -1.04 -6.26 21.33
C MET A 2 -0.09 -7.44 21.24
N ALA A 3 0.58 -7.58 20.11
CA ALA A 3 1.53 -8.67 19.86
C ALA A 3 2.84 -8.14 19.31
N HIS A 4 3.95 -8.77 19.72
CA HIS A 4 5.27 -8.57 19.11
C HIS A 4 5.34 -9.36 17.80
N LYS A 5 5.71 -8.68 16.72
CA LYS A 5 5.89 -9.34 15.42
C LYS A 5 7.31 -9.82 15.19
N GLU A 6 8.28 -9.19 15.83
CA GLU A 6 9.70 -9.57 15.72
C GLU A 6 10.31 -9.61 17.10
N VAL A 7 10.58 -10.82 17.59
CA VAL A 7 11.16 -11.04 18.92
C VAL A 7 12.65 -10.66 18.90
N GLY A 8 13.07 -9.80 19.82
CA GLY A 8 14.45 -9.33 19.95
C GLY A 8 14.79 -8.07 19.16
N GLY A 9 13.81 -7.53 18.42
CA GLY A 9 13.94 -6.27 17.70
C GLY A 9 14.91 -6.29 16.53
N VAL A 10 14.88 -5.24 15.74
CA VAL A 10 15.78 -5.01 14.62
C VAL A 10 16.69 -3.84 14.95
N LYS A 11 18.01 -4.02 14.86
CA LYS A 11 18.95 -2.91 14.88
C LYS A 11 18.84 -2.17 13.53
N PRO A 12 18.29 -0.95 13.49
CA PRO A 12 18.21 -0.22 12.24
C PRO A 12 19.62 0.16 11.80
N LYS A 13 20.01 -0.25 10.61
CA LYS A 13 21.10 0.40 9.89
C LYS A 13 20.53 1.73 9.35
N LEU A 14 20.52 2.73 10.20
CA LEU A 14 20.30 4.09 9.75
C LEU A 14 21.54 4.51 8.97
N THR A 15 21.35 4.84 7.72
CA THR A 15 22.39 5.03 6.72
C THR A 15 23.31 6.24 6.99
N HIS A 16 23.12 7.00 8.07
CA HIS A 16 23.79 8.31 8.20
C HIS A 16 24.26 8.77 9.58
N ASP A 17 24.03 8.00 10.66
CA ASP A 17 24.65 8.31 11.96
C ASP A 17 25.19 7.02 12.58
N GLU A 18 26.46 7.02 12.91
CA GLU A 18 27.24 5.83 13.25
C GLU A 18 26.88 5.18 14.61
N ASP A 19 26.04 5.80 15.43
CA ASP A 19 25.80 5.40 16.81
C ASP A 19 24.34 5.34 17.22
N PHE A 20 23.47 4.65 16.43
CA PHE A 20 22.15 4.32 16.97
C PHE A 20 22.18 2.96 17.67
N ASP A 21 22.35 3.00 18.99
CA ASP A 21 22.17 1.86 19.90
C ASP A 21 20.68 1.50 20.12
N HIS A 22 19.81 1.95 19.21
CA HIS A 22 18.38 1.76 19.34
C HIS A 22 17.96 0.43 18.71
N ILE A 23 17.17 -0.33 19.43
CA ILE A 23 16.46 -1.50 18.92
C ILE A 23 15.05 -1.06 18.56
N MET A 24 14.63 -1.35 17.32
CA MET A 24 13.25 -1.13 16.91
C MET A 24 12.48 -2.43 16.94
N GLU A 25 11.31 -2.43 17.56
CA GLU A 25 10.40 -3.56 17.58
C GLU A 25 9.13 -3.23 16.79
N HIS A 26 8.57 -4.26 16.13
CA HIS A 26 7.32 -4.16 15.41
C HIS A 26 6.20 -4.70 16.30
N LEU A 27 5.30 -3.81 16.71
CA LEU A 27 4.13 -4.15 17.53
C LEU A 27 2.87 -4.15 16.68
N GLU A 28 1.97 -5.09 16.92
CA GLU A 28 0.62 -5.11 16.38
C GLU A 28 -0.37 -4.86 17.50
N ILE A 29 -1.34 -3.98 17.25
CA ILE A 29 -2.40 -3.62 18.17
C ILE A 29 -3.73 -3.88 17.52
N ASP A 30 -4.55 -4.75 18.10
CA ASP A 30 -5.91 -5.05 17.71
C ASP A 30 -6.90 -4.53 18.73
N TRP A 31 -8.05 -4.05 18.29
CA TRP A 31 -9.15 -3.67 19.15
C TRP A 31 -10.49 -4.20 18.64
N LYS A 32 -11.48 -4.21 19.51
CA LYS A 32 -12.82 -4.69 19.17
C LYS A 32 -13.44 -3.83 18.07
N TYR A 33 -14.17 -4.47 17.16
CA TYR A 33 -14.95 -3.78 16.14
C TYR A 33 -16.04 -2.90 16.74
N SER A 34 -16.42 -1.88 16.01
CA SER A 34 -17.52 -0.96 16.31
C SER A 34 -18.17 -0.51 14.99
N ASP A 35 -19.13 0.39 15.07
CA ASP A 35 -19.60 1.09 13.87
C ASP A 35 -18.47 1.90 13.22
N PRO A 36 -18.60 2.28 11.93
CA PRO A 36 -17.52 2.91 11.19
C PRO A 36 -16.99 4.22 11.79
N MET A 37 -17.89 5.05 12.35
CA MET A 37 -17.47 6.31 12.97
C MET A 37 -16.65 6.06 14.24
N GLN A 38 -17.17 5.24 15.15
CA GLN A 38 -16.46 4.87 16.36
C GLN A 38 -15.14 4.15 16.06
N ALA A 39 -15.10 3.31 15.03
CA ALA A 39 -13.85 2.63 14.60
C ALA A 39 -12.79 3.64 14.15
N ALA A 40 -13.19 4.67 13.40
CA ALA A 40 -12.29 5.73 12.97
C ALA A 40 -11.82 6.62 14.14
N ASP A 41 -12.72 6.94 15.08
CA ASP A 41 -12.38 7.63 16.32
C ASP A 41 -11.38 6.84 17.16
N ASN A 42 -11.62 5.54 17.33
CA ASN A 42 -10.74 4.64 18.08
C ASN A 42 -9.33 4.58 17.44
N ASP A 43 -9.22 4.44 16.11
CA ASP A 43 -7.94 4.47 15.41
C ASP A 43 -7.16 5.77 15.68
N LYS A 44 -7.85 6.89 15.64
CA LYS A 44 -7.22 8.19 15.91
C LYS A 44 -6.78 8.31 17.38
N GLN A 45 -7.63 7.92 18.32
CA GLN A 45 -7.34 7.98 19.75
C GLN A 45 -6.20 7.05 20.14
N ILE A 46 -6.19 5.80 19.64
CA ILE A 46 -5.12 4.83 19.91
C ILE A 46 -3.76 5.36 19.50
N ARG A 47 -3.66 6.02 18.34
CA ARG A 47 -2.38 6.62 17.89
C ARG A 47 -1.84 7.67 18.86
N TYR A 48 -2.71 8.47 19.47
CA TYR A 48 -2.30 9.44 20.51
C TYR A 48 -1.90 8.73 21.79
N ILE A 49 -2.76 7.83 22.29
CA ILE A 49 -2.51 7.09 23.54
C ILE A 49 -1.18 6.32 23.47
N VAL A 50 -0.95 5.60 22.37
CA VAL A 50 0.29 4.83 22.20
C VAL A 50 1.51 5.75 22.22
N LYS A 51 1.49 6.88 21.50
CA LYS A 51 2.59 7.84 21.53
C LYS A 51 2.86 8.39 22.92
N ASP A 52 1.81 8.74 23.66
CA ASP A 52 1.96 9.32 24.99
C ASP A 52 2.45 8.31 26.01
N VAL A 53 1.90 7.09 25.99
CA VAL A 53 2.34 6.00 26.88
C VAL A 53 3.82 5.68 26.65
N PHE A 54 4.22 5.45 25.39
CA PHE A 54 5.61 5.11 25.08
C PHE A 54 6.57 6.25 25.41
N ARG A 55 6.20 7.50 25.09
CA ARG A 55 7.01 8.68 25.45
C ARG A 55 7.23 8.77 26.97
N ASN A 56 6.22 8.49 27.79
CA ASN A 56 6.32 8.49 29.25
C ASN A 56 7.27 7.41 29.78
N HIS A 57 7.59 6.40 28.97
CA HIS A 57 8.58 5.37 29.25
C HIS A 57 9.93 5.57 28.54
N GLY A 58 10.16 6.74 27.95
CA GLY A 58 11.42 7.07 27.25
C GLY A 58 11.57 6.37 25.91
N LEU A 59 10.47 5.94 25.28
CA LEU A 59 10.44 5.24 24.01
C LEU A 59 9.79 6.09 22.93
N ASP A 60 10.30 6.01 21.71
CA ASP A 60 9.72 6.63 20.53
C ASP A 60 8.85 5.65 19.74
N VAL A 61 7.78 6.17 19.15
CA VAL A 61 6.84 5.39 18.32
C VAL A 61 6.68 6.03 16.95
N THR A 62 6.77 5.20 15.92
CA THR A 62 6.46 5.59 14.56
C THR A 62 5.27 4.79 14.00
N PHE A 63 4.40 5.48 13.25
CA PHE A 63 3.34 4.87 12.44
C PHE A 63 3.67 4.97 10.93
N MET A 64 4.94 5.04 10.57
CA MET A 64 5.35 4.97 9.17
C MET A 64 5.07 3.57 8.60
N ALA A 65 4.66 3.51 7.34
CA ALA A 65 4.41 2.23 6.66
C ALA A 65 5.71 1.45 6.39
N LYS A 66 6.84 2.14 6.21
CA LYS A 66 8.15 1.54 5.98
C LYS A 66 9.25 2.34 6.69
N PRO A 67 9.35 2.23 8.02
CA PRO A 67 10.36 2.97 8.79
C PRO A 67 11.78 2.44 8.56
N ILE A 68 11.94 1.14 8.26
CA ILE A 68 13.23 0.48 8.04
C ILE A 68 13.18 -0.29 6.72
N GLU A 69 14.20 -0.14 5.89
CA GLU A 69 14.37 -0.94 4.68
C GLU A 69 14.89 -2.35 5.02
N GLY A 70 14.55 -3.33 4.16
CA GLY A 70 15.01 -4.72 4.31
C GLY A 70 14.23 -5.59 5.31
N VAL A 71 13.23 -5.03 6.02
CA VAL A 71 12.33 -5.76 6.94
C VAL A 71 10.88 -5.52 6.57
N ALA A 72 9.94 -6.25 7.20
CA ALA A 72 8.51 -6.05 6.99
C ALA A 72 8.09 -4.62 7.32
N GLY A 73 7.14 -4.07 6.55
CA GLY A 73 6.53 -2.77 6.84
C GLY A 73 5.30 -2.90 7.72
N CYS A 74 4.81 -1.74 8.19
CA CYS A 74 3.58 -1.63 8.97
C CYS A 74 2.35 -1.42 8.09
N GLY A 75 1.30 -2.18 8.29
CA GLY A 75 -0.01 -2.01 7.67
C GLY A 75 -1.07 -1.63 8.69
N LYS A 76 -2.14 -0.99 8.22
CA LYS A 76 -3.39 -0.87 8.98
C LYS A 76 -4.44 -1.74 8.30
N HIS A 77 -4.40 -3.05 8.59
CA HIS A 77 -5.38 -3.96 8.05
C HIS A 77 -6.77 -3.57 8.57
N THR A 78 -7.65 -3.25 7.66
CA THR A 78 -8.98 -2.74 7.99
C THR A 78 -10.01 -3.85 7.76
N HIS A 79 -10.61 -4.33 8.84
CA HIS A 79 -11.65 -5.34 8.79
C HIS A 79 -13.00 -4.66 8.57
N ILE A 80 -13.66 -4.98 7.45
CA ILE A 80 -14.89 -4.34 7.00
C ILE A 80 -16.00 -5.39 6.91
N GLY A 81 -17.09 -5.16 7.62
CA GLY A 81 -18.30 -5.97 7.58
C GLY A 81 -19.55 -5.13 7.32
N ALA A 82 -20.65 -5.79 7.03
CA ALA A 82 -21.96 -5.16 6.96
C ALA A 82 -22.99 -6.04 7.68
N ALA A 83 -23.86 -5.43 8.46
CA ALA A 83 -24.92 -6.12 9.16
C ALA A 83 -26.24 -5.36 9.07
N ALA A 84 -27.34 -6.07 9.07
CA ALA A 84 -28.68 -5.49 9.12
C ALA A 84 -29.37 -5.84 10.44
N ARG A 85 -30.02 -4.86 11.03
CA ARG A 85 -30.95 -5.08 12.14
C ARG A 85 -32.33 -5.34 11.55
N LEU A 86 -32.84 -6.53 11.77
CA LEU A 86 -34.15 -6.94 11.33
C LEU A 86 -35.26 -6.29 12.16
N LYS A 87 -36.51 -6.36 11.69
CA LYS A 87 -37.69 -5.81 12.39
C LYS A 87 -37.91 -6.44 13.76
N ASP A 88 -37.50 -7.68 13.96
CA ASP A 88 -37.56 -8.41 15.22
C ASP A 88 -36.41 -8.11 16.18
N GLY A 89 -35.50 -7.17 15.81
CA GLY A 89 -34.36 -6.72 16.58
C GLY A 89 -33.09 -7.56 16.39
N ARG A 90 -33.15 -8.71 15.69
CA ARG A 90 -31.97 -9.54 15.43
C ARG A 90 -31.00 -8.81 14.51
N LEU A 91 -29.70 -8.96 14.80
CA LEU A 91 -28.64 -8.51 13.94
C LEU A 91 -28.17 -9.69 13.07
N VAL A 92 -28.10 -9.49 11.76
CA VAL A 92 -27.64 -10.49 10.80
C VAL A 92 -26.46 -9.93 10.00
N ASN A 93 -25.42 -10.73 9.83
CA ASN A 93 -24.30 -10.38 8.97
C ASN A 93 -24.71 -10.54 7.50
N LEU A 94 -24.56 -9.47 6.70
CA LEU A 94 -24.98 -9.47 5.29
C LEU A 94 -24.02 -10.23 4.38
N PHE A 95 -22.79 -10.50 4.81
CA PHE A 95 -21.80 -11.22 4.00
C PHE A 95 -21.85 -12.73 4.18
N THR A 96 -22.41 -13.21 5.27
CA THR A 96 -22.47 -14.63 5.57
C THR A 96 -23.41 -15.35 4.61
N ALA A 97 -22.92 -16.42 3.99
CA ALA A 97 -23.71 -17.28 3.13
C ALA A 97 -24.88 -17.94 3.90
N ALA A 98 -26.01 -18.13 3.24
CA ALA A 98 -27.14 -18.86 3.81
C ALA A 98 -26.81 -20.35 4.06
N ASP A 99 -26.01 -20.95 3.17
CA ASP A 99 -25.44 -22.30 3.34
C ASP A 99 -23.90 -22.18 3.29
N THR A 100 -23.29 -22.09 4.46
CA THR A 100 -21.83 -21.92 4.60
C THR A 100 -21.03 -23.16 4.18
N ALA A 101 -21.68 -24.31 3.95
CA ALA A 101 -21.01 -25.49 3.42
C ALA A 101 -20.93 -25.48 1.88
N LYS A 102 -21.70 -24.63 1.22
CA LYS A 102 -21.73 -24.54 -0.26
C LYS A 102 -21.11 -23.25 -0.78
N ASP A 103 -21.32 -22.15 -0.08
CA ASP A 103 -20.92 -20.83 -0.56
C ASP A 103 -19.93 -20.17 0.38
N TYR A 104 -18.96 -19.43 -0.19
CA TYR A 104 -18.03 -18.60 0.60
C TYR A 104 -18.74 -17.40 1.21
N LEU A 105 -19.65 -16.77 0.46
CA LEU A 105 -20.31 -15.53 0.80
C LEU A 105 -21.80 -15.56 0.40
N SER A 106 -22.57 -14.66 0.98
CA SER A 106 -23.91 -14.33 0.47
C SER A 106 -23.81 -13.61 -0.88
N PRO A 107 -24.92 -13.44 -1.64
CA PRO A 107 -24.94 -12.61 -2.84
C PRO A 107 -24.41 -11.19 -2.57
N ILE A 108 -24.83 -10.58 -1.47
CA ILE A 108 -24.39 -9.24 -1.05
C ILE A 108 -22.87 -9.24 -0.75
N GLY A 109 -22.37 -10.29 -0.08
CA GLY A 109 -20.95 -10.42 0.22
C GLY A 109 -20.08 -10.51 -1.04
N TYR A 110 -20.45 -11.37 -2.00
CA TYR A 110 -19.74 -11.43 -3.29
C TYR A 110 -19.79 -10.10 -4.04
N ALA A 111 -20.96 -9.48 -4.13
CA ALA A 111 -21.16 -8.23 -4.83
C ALA A 111 -20.36 -7.07 -4.21
N CYS A 112 -20.35 -6.96 -2.89
CA CYS A 112 -19.52 -5.98 -2.16
C CYS A 112 -18.04 -6.20 -2.40
N LEU A 113 -17.56 -7.45 -2.40
CA LEU A 113 -16.16 -7.77 -2.69
C LEU A 113 -15.79 -7.38 -4.13
N MET A 114 -16.63 -7.71 -5.10
CA MET A 114 -16.45 -7.30 -6.49
C MET A 114 -16.40 -5.78 -6.64
N GLY A 115 -17.29 -5.07 -5.96
CA GLY A 115 -17.31 -3.59 -5.93
C GLY A 115 -16.04 -2.98 -5.37
N LEU A 116 -15.56 -3.50 -4.24
CA LEU A 116 -14.31 -3.07 -3.61
C LEU A 116 -13.10 -3.26 -4.53
N LEU A 117 -13.02 -4.39 -5.22
CA LEU A 117 -11.91 -4.70 -6.13
C LEU A 117 -11.96 -3.88 -7.41
N LYS A 118 -13.13 -3.78 -8.08
CA LYS A 118 -13.30 -3.01 -9.31
C LYS A 118 -13.00 -1.52 -9.13
N ASN A 119 -13.48 -0.98 -8.01
CA ASN A 119 -13.39 0.46 -7.72
C ASN A 119 -12.21 0.82 -6.81
N TYR A 120 -11.19 -0.04 -6.70
CA TYR A 120 -10.03 0.23 -5.85
C TYR A 120 -9.26 1.49 -6.27
N ASP A 121 -9.39 1.91 -7.51
CA ASP A 121 -8.80 3.16 -8.03
C ASP A 121 -9.21 4.41 -7.23
N ILE A 122 -10.40 4.40 -6.60
CA ILE A 122 -10.87 5.50 -5.73
C ILE A 122 -10.66 5.21 -4.23
N VAL A 123 -10.45 3.95 -3.84
CA VAL A 123 -10.16 3.56 -2.46
C VAL A 123 -8.66 3.66 -2.17
N GLY A 124 -7.84 3.23 -3.11
CA GLY A 124 -6.37 3.22 -3.00
C GLY A 124 -5.76 4.56 -2.62
N PRO A 125 -6.13 5.67 -3.29
CA PRO A 125 -5.66 7.01 -2.91
C PRO A 125 -5.95 7.35 -1.44
N MET A 126 -7.16 7.05 -0.94
CA MET A 126 -7.53 7.31 0.46
C MET A 126 -6.75 6.44 1.44
N ALA A 127 -6.37 5.25 1.01
CA ALA A 127 -5.63 4.29 1.82
C ALA A 127 -4.11 4.56 1.84
N ASN A 128 -3.53 5.14 0.78
CA ASN A 128 -2.09 5.18 0.55
C ASN A 128 -1.61 6.52 -0.03
N CYS A 129 -1.70 7.59 0.74
CA CYS A 129 -1.37 8.95 0.31
C CYS A 129 0.03 9.45 0.72
N THR A 130 0.94 8.57 1.13
CA THR A 130 2.29 8.95 1.60
C THR A 130 3.39 8.20 0.86
N ASN A 131 4.59 8.80 0.73
CA ASN A 131 5.72 8.18 0.03
C ASN A 131 6.10 6.81 0.59
N ASP A 132 6.04 6.63 1.90
CA ASP A 132 6.40 5.38 2.57
C ASP A 132 5.38 4.25 2.33
N SER A 133 4.15 4.56 1.89
CA SER A 133 3.20 3.55 1.41
C SER A 133 3.79 2.74 0.25
N TYR A 134 4.42 3.41 -0.72
CA TYR A 134 4.98 2.77 -1.91
C TYR A 134 6.35 2.14 -1.67
N ASN A 135 6.98 2.41 -0.55
CA ASN A 135 8.13 1.63 -0.06
C ASN A 135 7.68 0.32 0.59
N ARG A 136 6.48 0.29 1.20
CA ARG A 136 5.87 -0.91 1.76
C ARG A 136 5.18 -1.77 0.69
N LEU A 137 4.43 -1.16 -0.23
CA LEU A 137 3.64 -1.84 -1.26
C LEU A 137 4.52 -2.26 -2.45
N LYS A 138 5.53 -3.05 -2.16
CA LYS A 138 6.45 -3.68 -3.12
C LYS A 138 6.43 -5.19 -2.91
N PRO A 139 6.76 -6.00 -3.93
CA PRO A 139 6.91 -7.44 -3.75
C PRO A 139 7.86 -7.80 -2.59
N GLY A 140 7.44 -8.75 -1.78
CA GLY A 140 8.13 -9.18 -0.55
C GLY A 140 7.35 -8.83 0.72
N PHE A 141 7.64 -9.50 1.81
CA PHE A 141 7.07 -9.27 3.14
C PHE A 141 5.52 -9.24 3.19
N GLU A 142 4.85 -10.09 2.41
CA GLU A 142 3.39 -10.22 2.40
C GLU A 142 2.62 -8.92 2.07
N ALA A 143 3.24 -7.98 1.35
CA ALA A 143 2.59 -6.72 0.99
C ALA A 143 1.53 -6.92 -0.12
N PRO A 144 0.33 -6.31 -0.01
CA PRO A 144 -0.73 -6.46 -1.02
C PRO A 144 -0.49 -5.51 -2.20
N VAL A 145 0.29 -5.95 -3.19
CA VAL A 145 0.59 -5.14 -4.39
C VAL A 145 -0.38 -5.36 -5.55
N SER A 146 -1.18 -6.45 -5.50
CA SER A 146 -2.12 -6.81 -6.57
C SER A 146 -3.56 -6.62 -6.11
N VAL A 147 -4.41 -6.02 -6.96
CA VAL A 147 -5.83 -5.77 -6.67
C VAL A 147 -6.64 -7.03 -6.92
N VAL A 148 -6.45 -8.01 -6.06
CA VAL A 148 -7.12 -9.33 -6.13
C VAL A 148 -7.58 -9.79 -4.76
N THR A 149 -8.48 -10.78 -4.75
CA THR A 149 -8.88 -11.54 -3.56
C THR A 149 -8.44 -13.00 -3.66
N SER A 150 -8.47 -13.68 -2.52
CA SER A 150 -8.37 -15.12 -2.40
C SER A 150 -9.45 -15.61 -1.43
N LEU A 151 -10.23 -16.59 -1.83
CA LEU A 151 -11.32 -17.16 -1.02
C LEU A 151 -10.93 -18.49 -0.38
N GLY A 152 -9.88 -19.14 -0.87
CA GLY A 152 -9.50 -20.51 -0.57
C GLY A 152 -9.88 -21.46 -1.71
N HIS A 153 -9.25 -22.63 -1.72
CA HIS A 153 -9.53 -23.68 -2.73
C HIS A 153 -10.88 -24.34 -2.51
N THR A 154 -11.33 -24.42 -1.26
CA THR A 154 -12.62 -24.99 -0.87
C THR A 154 -13.31 -24.12 0.18
N VAL A 155 -14.63 -24.26 0.31
CA VAL A 155 -15.41 -23.41 1.22
C VAL A 155 -15.11 -23.64 2.70
N ASP A 156 -14.58 -24.79 3.06
CA ASP A 156 -14.20 -25.20 4.41
C ASP A 156 -12.74 -24.86 4.75
N ALA A 157 -11.91 -24.54 3.75
CA ALA A 157 -10.52 -24.18 3.90
C ALA A 157 -10.28 -22.71 3.47
N PRO A 158 -10.39 -21.73 4.42
CA PRO A 158 -10.18 -20.34 4.10
C PRO A 158 -8.76 -20.10 3.61
N SER A 159 -8.61 -19.16 2.69
CA SER A 159 -7.30 -18.76 2.16
C SER A 159 -6.40 -18.21 3.26
N ARG A 160 -5.11 -18.53 3.16
CA ARG A 160 -4.03 -17.90 3.96
C ARG A 160 -3.09 -17.05 3.09
N ASN A 161 -3.51 -16.78 1.85
CA ASN A 161 -2.74 -15.91 0.97
C ASN A 161 -2.73 -14.48 1.52
N ARG A 162 -1.55 -13.94 1.79
CA ARG A 162 -1.35 -12.60 2.36
C ARG A 162 -0.83 -11.58 1.34
N THR A 163 -0.64 -12.00 0.09
CA THR A 163 -0.17 -11.11 -1.00
C THR A 163 -1.32 -10.44 -1.75
N ILE A 164 -2.55 -10.64 -1.29
CA ILE A 164 -3.80 -10.13 -1.87
C ILE A 164 -4.25 -8.83 -1.23
N LEU A 165 -5.07 -8.05 -1.95
CA LEU A 165 -5.62 -6.79 -1.45
C LEU A 165 -6.69 -6.99 -0.38
N ALA A 166 -7.65 -7.85 -0.67
CA ALA A 166 -8.80 -8.11 0.19
C ALA A 166 -8.92 -9.61 0.52
N GLY A 167 -8.75 -9.95 1.78
CA GLY A 167 -8.91 -11.31 2.30
C GLY A 167 -10.30 -11.55 2.84
N LEU A 168 -10.84 -12.77 2.63
CA LEU A 168 -12.04 -13.22 3.28
C LEU A 168 -11.72 -13.81 4.66
N ILE A 169 -12.27 -13.21 5.70
CA ILE A 169 -12.21 -13.74 7.07
C ILE A 169 -13.57 -14.33 7.41
N ARG A 170 -13.59 -15.62 7.78
CA ARG A 170 -14.81 -16.31 8.21
C ARG A 170 -14.51 -17.38 9.26
N ASP A 171 -15.46 -17.59 10.14
CA ASP A 171 -15.48 -18.73 11.06
C ASP A 171 -16.83 -19.45 10.86
N LEU A 172 -16.77 -20.70 10.44
CA LEU A 172 -17.98 -21.52 10.19
C LEU A 172 -18.85 -21.71 11.42
N ARG A 173 -18.27 -21.58 12.63
CA ARG A 173 -18.98 -21.67 13.91
C ARG A 173 -19.54 -20.33 14.39
N ASN A 174 -19.11 -19.22 13.78
CA ASN A 174 -19.57 -17.87 14.13
C ASN A 174 -19.94 -17.09 12.86
N PRO A 175 -21.19 -17.19 12.38
CA PRO A 175 -21.63 -16.46 11.17
C PRO A 175 -21.44 -14.94 11.24
N MET A 176 -21.44 -14.34 12.43
CA MET A 176 -21.22 -12.91 12.62
C MET A 176 -19.78 -12.48 12.36
N SER A 177 -18.82 -13.41 12.25
CA SER A 177 -17.41 -13.11 12.02
C SER A 177 -17.06 -12.85 10.57
N THR A 178 -17.95 -13.14 9.60
CA THR A 178 -17.67 -12.98 8.16
C THR A 178 -17.45 -11.51 7.81
N ARG A 179 -16.27 -11.20 7.25
CA ARG A 179 -15.85 -9.85 6.89
C ARG A 179 -14.72 -9.86 5.88
N PHE A 180 -14.39 -8.72 5.33
CA PHE A 180 -13.19 -8.54 4.50
C PHE A 180 -12.07 -7.90 5.31
N GLU A 181 -10.86 -8.35 5.07
CA GLU A 181 -9.64 -7.72 5.54
C GLU A 181 -9.01 -6.94 4.38
N LEU A 182 -9.17 -5.62 4.38
CA LEU A 182 -8.48 -4.74 3.44
C LEU A 182 -7.05 -4.50 3.96
N ARG A 183 -6.06 -5.01 3.22
CA ARG A 183 -4.68 -5.15 3.69
C ARG A 183 -3.76 -3.99 3.32
N SER A 184 -4.17 -3.15 2.37
CA SER A 184 -3.33 -2.08 1.82
C SER A 184 -3.18 -0.83 2.69
N PRO A 185 -4.15 -0.41 3.54
CA PRO A 185 -4.09 0.90 4.15
C PRO A 185 -2.81 1.16 4.94
N ASN A 186 -2.26 2.36 4.77
CA ASN A 186 -1.15 2.89 5.54
C ASN A 186 -1.59 3.17 6.99
N PRO A 187 -0.74 2.92 8.01
CA PRO A 187 -1.07 3.25 9.40
C PRO A 187 -1.44 4.71 9.64
N LYS A 188 -0.96 5.63 8.79
CA LYS A 188 -1.29 7.07 8.85
C LYS A 188 -2.51 7.47 8.03
N ALA A 189 -3.10 6.56 7.24
CA ALA A 189 -4.28 6.87 6.43
C ALA A 189 -5.44 7.41 7.29
N ASN A 190 -6.23 8.31 6.71
CA ASN A 190 -7.45 8.79 7.33
C ASN A 190 -8.54 7.72 7.26
N THR A 191 -8.81 7.07 8.40
CA THR A 191 -9.75 5.93 8.47
C THR A 191 -11.17 6.30 8.05
N TYR A 192 -11.63 7.52 8.33
CA TYR A 192 -12.95 7.99 7.86
C TYR A 192 -13.05 7.95 6.34
N LEU A 193 -12.04 8.48 5.64
CA LEU A 193 -12.03 8.51 4.16
C LEU A 193 -11.85 7.11 3.57
N VAL A 194 -11.00 6.28 4.18
CA VAL A 194 -10.81 4.88 3.73
C VAL A 194 -12.12 4.11 3.82
N LEU A 195 -12.84 4.22 4.95
CA LEU A 195 -14.12 3.54 5.14
C LEU A 195 -15.20 4.10 4.23
N ALA A 196 -15.31 5.43 4.09
CA ALA A 196 -16.27 6.06 3.17
C ALA A 196 -16.06 5.52 1.75
N ALA A 197 -14.85 5.60 1.20
CA ALA A 197 -14.55 5.13 -0.15
C ALA A 197 -14.79 3.61 -0.32
N ALA A 198 -14.39 2.80 0.67
CA ALA A 198 -14.58 1.36 0.62
C ALA A 198 -16.06 0.96 0.63
N TYR A 199 -16.89 1.59 1.49
CA TYR A 199 -18.32 1.32 1.53
C TYR A 199 -19.03 1.79 0.26
N MET A 200 -18.63 2.93 -0.33
CA MET A 200 -19.20 3.39 -1.61
C MET A 200 -18.84 2.45 -2.77
N ALA A 201 -17.60 1.99 -2.81
CA ALA A 201 -17.17 0.97 -3.77
C ALA A 201 -17.95 -0.36 -3.61
N MET A 202 -18.16 -0.81 -2.38
CA MET A 202 -18.95 -2.01 -2.09
C MET A 202 -20.43 -1.84 -2.46
N LEU A 203 -21.02 -0.67 -2.20
CA LEU A 203 -22.40 -0.35 -2.53
C LEU A 203 -22.65 -0.39 -4.04
N ASP A 204 -21.70 0.10 -4.85
CA ASP A 204 -21.76 0.04 -6.31
C ASP A 204 -21.86 -1.41 -6.81
N GLY A 205 -21.01 -2.31 -6.29
CA GLY A 205 -21.09 -3.72 -6.61
C GLY A 205 -22.42 -4.38 -6.18
N ALA A 206 -22.91 -4.01 -4.99
CA ALA A 206 -24.18 -4.53 -4.48
C ALA A 206 -25.37 -4.08 -5.35
N ARG A 207 -25.40 -2.82 -5.79
CA ARG A 207 -26.41 -2.29 -6.72
C ARG A 207 -26.35 -3.01 -8.06
N ALA A 208 -25.17 -3.16 -8.65
CA ALA A 208 -25.01 -3.85 -9.93
C ALA A 208 -25.48 -5.31 -9.89
N ALA A 209 -25.18 -6.03 -8.81
CA ALA A 209 -25.63 -7.41 -8.66
C ALA A 209 -27.15 -7.53 -8.49
N LEU A 210 -27.77 -6.59 -7.75
CA LEU A 210 -29.21 -6.51 -7.54
C LEU A 210 -29.95 -6.20 -8.86
N GLU A 211 -29.50 -5.19 -9.60
CA GLU A 211 -30.08 -4.78 -10.88
C GLU A 211 -30.01 -5.88 -11.94
N ASN A 212 -29.01 -6.74 -11.87
CA ASN A 212 -28.82 -7.88 -12.77
C ASN A 212 -29.32 -9.21 -12.19
N GLU A 213 -30.00 -9.20 -11.04
CA GLU A 213 -30.62 -10.39 -10.38
C GLU A 213 -29.66 -11.58 -10.26
N LYS A 214 -28.37 -11.33 -9.88
CA LYS A 214 -27.34 -12.37 -9.88
C LYS A 214 -27.43 -13.31 -8.69
N THR A 215 -27.31 -14.60 -8.95
CA THR A 215 -27.22 -15.65 -7.93
C THR A 215 -25.80 -15.75 -7.35
N PRO A 216 -25.63 -16.37 -6.15
CA PRO A 216 -24.28 -16.58 -5.56
C PRO A 216 -23.32 -17.30 -6.52
N ALA A 217 -23.79 -18.33 -7.20
CA ALA A 217 -23.00 -19.12 -8.15
C ALA A 217 -22.54 -18.27 -9.35
N GLN A 218 -23.40 -17.39 -9.87
CA GLN A 218 -23.05 -16.46 -10.96
C GLN A 218 -22.04 -15.41 -10.48
N LEU A 219 -22.20 -14.86 -9.27
CA LEU A 219 -21.26 -13.89 -8.70
C LEU A 219 -19.89 -14.51 -8.43
N LEU A 220 -19.86 -15.76 -7.93
CA LEU A 220 -18.60 -16.49 -7.77
C LEU A 220 -17.92 -16.76 -9.12
N ALA A 221 -18.71 -17.10 -10.16
CA ALA A 221 -18.19 -17.29 -11.51
C ALA A 221 -17.62 -15.98 -12.08
N SER A 222 -18.33 -14.85 -11.91
CA SER A 222 -17.83 -13.51 -12.29
C SER A 222 -16.51 -13.17 -11.59
N LEU A 223 -16.44 -13.36 -10.28
CA LEU A 223 -15.22 -13.09 -9.50
C LEU A 223 -14.05 -13.98 -9.92
N SER A 224 -14.34 -15.19 -10.41
CA SER A 224 -13.37 -16.21 -10.83
C SER A 224 -13.20 -16.28 -12.36
N LYS A 225 -13.67 -15.28 -13.10
CA LYS A 225 -13.58 -15.24 -14.57
C LYS A 225 -12.13 -15.27 -15.06
N ASP A 226 -11.94 -15.78 -16.27
CA ASP A 226 -10.65 -15.74 -16.95
C ASP A 226 -10.33 -14.32 -17.48
N TYR A 227 -9.03 -14.06 -17.69
CA TYR A 227 -8.57 -12.85 -18.37
C TYR A 227 -9.14 -12.78 -19.80
N GLY A 228 -9.63 -11.63 -20.18
CA GLY A 228 -10.27 -11.41 -21.49
C GLY A 228 -11.75 -11.84 -21.56
N GLN A 229 -12.28 -12.47 -20.52
CA GLN A 229 -13.69 -12.85 -20.46
C GLN A 229 -14.57 -11.64 -20.12
N GLU A 230 -15.62 -11.42 -20.93
CA GLU A 230 -16.65 -10.40 -20.65
C GLU A 230 -17.45 -10.75 -19.39
N ASP A 231 -17.83 -9.74 -18.65
CA ASP A 231 -18.63 -9.87 -17.43
C ASP A 231 -19.68 -8.76 -17.35
N PHE A 232 -20.73 -8.96 -16.56
CA PHE A 232 -21.80 -7.97 -16.39
C PHE A 232 -21.33 -6.73 -15.62
N TYR A 233 -20.24 -6.85 -14.84
CA TYR A 233 -19.79 -5.78 -13.93
C TYR A 233 -18.28 -5.62 -13.91
N LEU A 234 -17.50 -6.69 -13.83
CA LEU A 234 -16.04 -6.64 -13.73
C LEU A 234 -15.36 -6.37 -15.08
N GLU A 235 -14.24 -5.68 -15.06
CA GLU A 235 -13.47 -5.35 -16.26
C GLU A 235 -12.90 -6.64 -16.89
N LYS A 236 -13.02 -6.78 -18.22
CA LYS A 236 -12.59 -8.00 -18.93
C LYS A 236 -11.09 -8.25 -18.89
N ASP A 237 -10.30 -7.18 -18.93
CA ASP A 237 -8.85 -7.23 -19.03
C ASP A 237 -8.15 -7.30 -17.66
N ARG A 238 -8.81 -7.94 -16.68
CA ARG A 238 -8.27 -8.16 -15.32
C ARG A 238 -8.77 -9.46 -14.72
N LEU A 239 -7.90 -10.08 -13.90
CA LEU A 239 -8.30 -11.12 -12.94
C LEU A 239 -8.56 -10.47 -11.57
N TYR A 240 -9.57 -10.97 -10.89
CA TYR A 240 -9.97 -10.45 -9.58
C TYR A 240 -9.82 -11.46 -8.45
N ARG A 241 -9.52 -12.72 -8.77
CA ARG A 241 -9.29 -13.80 -7.81
C ARG A 241 -8.07 -14.62 -8.18
N THR A 242 -7.25 -14.94 -7.19
CA THR A 242 -6.19 -15.94 -7.30
C THR A 242 -5.92 -16.59 -5.94
N GLU A 243 -5.73 -17.89 -5.95
CA GLU A 243 -5.26 -18.63 -4.75
C GLU A 243 -3.74 -18.75 -4.72
N LYS A 244 -3.05 -18.35 -5.80
CA LYS A 244 -1.58 -18.36 -5.93
C LYS A 244 -0.96 -17.17 -5.20
N ASN A 245 0.29 -17.34 -4.76
CA ASN A 245 1.09 -16.24 -4.24
C ASN A 245 1.43 -15.26 -5.37
N THR A 246 1.03 -14.00 -5.25
CA THR A 246 1.22 -13.04 -6.32
C THR A 246 2.68 -12.65 -6.56
N PHE A 247 3.60 -12.96 -5.66
CA PHE A 247 5.02 -12.66 -5.82
C PHE A 247 5.81 -13.84 -6.38
N ASP A 248 5.53 -15.05 -5.87
CA ASP A 248 6.30 -16.24 -6.18
C ASP A 248 5.82 -16.91 -7.48
N ASP A 249 4.52 -16.81 -7.78
CA ASP A 249 3.89 -17.53 -8.90
C ASP A 249 3.70 -16.64 -10.15
N PHE A 250 4.03 -15.34 -10.09
CA PHE A 250 3.88 -14.41 -11.20
C PHE A 250 5.07 -13.46 -11.31
N THR A 251 5.54 -13.22 -12.54
CA THR A 251 6.50 -12.15 -12.84
C THR A 251 5.88 -10.77 -12.67
N GLN A 252 6.69 -9.71 -12.69
CA GLN A 252 6.17 -8.34 -12.62
C GLN A 252 5.26 -8.03 -13.82
N GLU A 253 5.68 -8.45 -15.03
CA GLU A 253 4.95 -8.25 -16.27
C GLU A 253 3.59 -8.97 -16.24
N GLU A 254 3.56 -10.19 -15.73
CA GLU A 254 2.31 -10.95 -15.54
C GLU A 254 1.38 -10.27 -14.53
N ARG A 255 1.92 -9.78 -13.40
CA ARG A 255 1.12 -9.02 -12.43
C ARG A 255 0.49 -7.78 -13.04
N ASP A 256 1.29 -6.99 -13.75
CA ASP A 256 0.83 -5.74 -14.39
C ASP A 256 -0.24 -6.01 -15.45
N MET A 257 -0.09 -7.09 -16.22
CA MET A 257 -1.05 -7.50 -17.22
C MET A 257 -2.35 -8.06 -16.58
N LEU A 258 -2.23 -9.01 -15.65
CA LEU A 258 -3.37 -9.77 -15.13
C LEU A 258 -4.15 -9.01 -14.06
N PHE A 259 -3.47 -8.26 -13.20
CA PHE A 259 -4.07 -7.63 -12.02
C PHE A 259 -4.11 -6.09 -12.13
N GLY A 260 -3.54 -5.54 -13.21
CA GLY A 260 -3.34 -4.11 -13.39
C GLY A 260 -2.08 -3.60 -12.67
N ARG A 261 -1.44 -2.63 -13.30
CA ARG A 261 -0.23 -1.99 -12.74
C ARG A 261 -0.56 -1.26 -11.45
N ALA A 262 0.11 -1.64 -10.37
CA ALA A 262 0.00 -0.92 -9.10
C ALA A 262 0.72 0.44 -9.17
N PRO A 263 0.17 1.49 -8.52
CA PRO A 263 0.87 2.77 -8.42
C PRO A 263 2.16 2.62 -7.61
N ALA A 264 3.20 3.32 -8.02
CA ALA A 264 4.51 3.32 -7.38
C ALA A 264 4.85 4.65 -6.69
N THR A 265 4.02 5.67 -6.87
CA THR A 265 4.14 6.99 -6.23
C THR A 265 2.77 7.52 -5.78
N VAL A 266 2.79 8.55 -4.94
CA VAL A 266 1.55 9.25 -4.54
C VAL A 266 0.84 9.85 -5.75
N TRP A 267 1.58 10.45 -6.68
CA TRP A 267 1.01 11.00 -7.90
C TRP A 267 0.28 9.95 -8.74
N GLU A 268 0.93 8.82 -9.02
CA GLU A 268 0.29 7.73 -9.77
C GLU A 268 -0.99 7.22 -9.09
N ALA A 269 -1.02 7.20 -7.75
CA ALA A 269 -2.21 6.79 -7.00
C ALA A 269 -3.34 7.83 -7.03
N LEU A 270 -3.02 9.13 -7.09
CA LEU A 270 -4.02 10.19 -7.16
C LEU A 270 -4.62 10.37 -8.56
N ARG A 271 -3.88 10.04 -9.62
CA ARG A 271 -4.34 10.21 -11.02
C ARG A 271 -5.72 9.64 -11.33
N PRO A 272 -6.11 8.44 -10.84
CA PRO A 272 -7.45 7.90 -11.07
C PRO A 272 -8.58 8.82 -10.59
N LEU A 273 -8.35 9.67 -9.59
CA LEU A 273 -9.34 10.65 -9.13
C LEU A 273 -9.68 11.70 -10.21
N ASP A 274 -8.79 11.92 -11.17
CA ASP A 274 -9.04 12.80 -12.33
C ASP A 274 -9.39 12.04 -13.60
N THR A 275 -8.83 10.82 -13.77
CA THR A 275 -8.94 10.08 -15.04
C THR A 275 -10.08 9.07 -15.06
N CYS A 276 -10.69 8.75 -13.90
CA CYS A 276 -11.80 7.80 -13.78
C CYS A 276 -13.09 8.47 -13.24
N PRO A 277 -13.67 9.46 -13.95
CA PRO A 277 -14.78 10.27 -13.42
C PRO A 277 -16.01 9.44 -13.06
N GLU A 278 -16.26 8.31 -13.77
CA GLU A 278 -17.40 7.44 -13.46
C GLU A 278 -17.23 6.72 -12.12
N LYS A 279 -16.00 6.30 -11.78
CA LYS A 279 -15.72 5.72 -10.47
C LYS A 279 -15.75 6.80 -9.37
N VAL A 280 -15.24 8.00 -9.66
CA VAL A 280 -15.24 9.12 -8.71
C VAL A 280 -16.65 9.56 -8.31
N LYS A 281 -17.62 9.52 -9.24
CA LYS A 281 -19.03 9.81 -8.92
C LYS A 281 -19.59 8.96 -7.79
N LEU A 282 -19.06 7.76 -7.57
CA LEU A 282 -19.49 6.90 -6.47
C LEU A 282 -19.25 7.56 -5.11
N LEU A 283 -18.17 8.33 -4.95
CA LEU A 283 -17.85 9.04 -3.71
C LEU A 283 -18.88 10.14 -3.38
N PHE A 284 -19.57 10.65 -4.40
CA PHE A 284 -20.57 11.72 -4.24
C PHE A 284 -22.00 11.18 -4.05
N THR A 285 -22.19 9.87 -4.20
CA THR A 285 -23.49 9.22 -4.00
C THR A 285 -23.90 9.36 -2.54
N GLU A 286 -25.20 9.64 -2.29
CA GLU A 286 -25.79 9.87 -0.95
C GLU A 286 -25.05 10.95 -0.15
N GLU A 287 -24.43 11.91 -0.84
CA GLU A 287 -23.70 13.04 -0.22
C GLU A 287 -22.59 12.63 0.77
N VAL A 288 -22.00 11.42 0.57
CA VAL A 288 -20.93 10.91 1.43
C VAL A 288 -19.68 11.78 1.35
N MET A 289 -19.39 12.30 0.15
CA MET A 289 -18.37 13.32 -0.11
C MET A 289 -18.91 14.39 -1.04
N THR A 290 -18.39 15.61 -0.92
CA THR A 290 -18.59 16.65 -1.93
C THR A 290 -17.38 16.72 -2.88
N PRO A 291 -17.53 17.30 -4.08
CA PRO A 291 -16.39 17.59 -4.96
C PRO A 291 -15.30 18.45 -4.28
N MET A 292 -15.73 19.36 -3.38
CA MET A 292 -14.81 20.21 -2.61
C MET A 292 -13.99 19.41 -1.60
N ASP A 293 -14.58 18.41 -0.93
CA ASP A 293 -13.88 17.52 0.00
C ASP A 293 -12.81 16.72 -0.74
N LEU A 294 -13.15 16.20 -1.92
CA LEU A 294 -12.22 15.45 -2.75
C LEU A 294 -11.06 16.31 -3.24
N GLU A 295 -11.35 17.53 -3.71
CA GLU A 295 -10.32 18.46 -4.18
C GLU A 295 -9.40 18.92 -3.04
N SER A 296 -9.96 19.20 -1.87
CA SER A 296 -9.21 19.51 -0.66
C SER A 296 -8.28 18.36 -0.26
N TYR A 297 -8.78 17.12 -0.34
CA TYR A 297 -7.98 15.93 -0.05
C TYR A 297 -6.82 15.77 -1.05
N LYS A 298 -7.08 15.89 -2.36
CA LYS A 298 -6.07 15.80 -3.42
C LYS A 298 -4.97 16.85 -3.22
N THR A 299 -5.36 18.10 -2.99
CA THR A 299 -4.43 19.19 -2.74
C THR A 299 -3.54 18.89 -1.53
N ALA A 300 -4.13 18.48 -0.41
CA ALA A 300 -3.37 18.15 0.79
C ALA A 300 -2.39 16.97 0.59
N ALA A 301 -2.81 15.94 -0.16
CA ALA A 301 -1.97 14.79 -0.46
C ALA A 301 -0.79 15.15 -1.39
N LEU A 302 -1.03 16.01 -2.40
CA LEU A 302 0.01 16.54 -3.28
C LEU A 302 0.99 17.43 -2.54
N ASP A 303 0.51 18.33 -1.70
CA ASP A 303 1.35 19.21 -0.90
C ASP A 303 2.24 18.42 0.06
N GLN A 304 1.69 17.39 0.69
CA GLN A 304 2.45 16.50 1.55
C GLN A 304 3.52 15.74 0.76
N TRP A 305 3.17 15.16 -0.39
CA TRP A 305 4.10 14.43 -1.25
C TRP A 305 5.26 15.30 -1.73
N THR A 306 4.97 16.49 -2.28
CA THR A 306 5.97 17.41 -2.80
C THR A 306 6.85 18.00 -1.70
N THR A 307 6.26 18.37 -0.56
CA THR A 307 6.98 18.86 0.62
C THR A 307 7.94 17.79 1.16
N GLU A 308 7.50 16.55 1.24
CA GLU A 308 8.34 15.45 1.72
C GLU A 308 9.49 15.15 0.75
N LEU A 309 9.25 15.20 -0.56
CA LEU A 309 10.30 15.06 -1.56
C LEU A 309 11.34 16.16 -1.42
N ARG A 310 10.92 17.44 -1.34
CA ARG A 310 11.81 18.59 -1.26
C ARG A 310 12.63 18.63 0.03
N ASN A 311 11.99 18.39 1.16
CA ASN A 311 12.57 18.71 2.48
C ASN A 311 13.22 17.51 3.16
N ARG A 312 12.88 16.29 2.77
CA ARG A 312 13.40 15.07 3.39
C ARG A 312 14.05 14.11 2.40
N ILE A 313 13.34 13.69 1.35
CA ILE A 313 13.80 12.59 0.49
C ILE A 313 14.98 13.03 -0.39
N VAL A 314 14.86 14.12 -1.14
CA VAL A 314 15.96 14.63 -2.00
C VAL A 314 17.18 15.05 -1.18
N PRO A 315 17.04 15.81 -0.06
CA PRO A 315 18.18 16.09 0.83
C PRO A 315 18.82 14.82 1.40
N GLY A 316 18.05 13.83 1.81
CA GLY A 316 18.54 12.52 2.26
C GLY A 316 19.35 11.81 1.18
N MET A 317 18.85 11.74 -0.04
CA MET A 317 19.59 11.16 -1.19
C MET A 317 20.90 11.92 -1.46
N ARG A 318 20.91 13.26 -1.37
CA ARG A 318 22.13 14.05 -1.51
C ARG A 318 23.15 13.74 -0.40
N LYS A 319 22.68 13.51 0.84
CA LYS A 319 23.52 13.09 1.97
C LYS A 319 24.16 11.73 1.68
N THR A 320 23.37 10.73 1.26
CA THR A 320 23.86 9.40 0.84
C THR A 320 24.91 9.48 -0.27
N ILE A 321 24.66 10.29 -1.32
CA ILE A 321 25.59 10.48 -2.43
C ILE A 321 26.93 11.06 -1.94
N ARG A 322 26.90 12.01 -1.00
CA ARG A 322 28.11 12.63 -0.43
C ARG A 322 28.89 11.67 0.46
N ALA A 323 28.20 10.84 1.22
CA ALA A 323 28.80 9.85 2.12
C ALA A 323 29.54 8.71 1.38
N CYS A 324 29.28 8.50 0.09
CA CYS A 324 30.05 7.55 -0.73
C CYS A 324 31.40 8.16 -1.13
N GLU A 325 32.41 8.07 -0.29
CA GLU A 325 33.75 8.63 -0.51
C GLU A 325 34.76 7.59 -0.98
N LYS A 326 35.84 8.06 -1.63
CA LYS A 326 36.97 7.19 -2.01
C LYS A 326 37.74 6.81 -0.75
N ALA A 327 37.83 5.50 -0.48
CA ALA A 327 38.46 4.98 0.74
C ALA A 327 39.72 4.15 0.50
N HIS A 328 40.23 4.06 -0.76
CA HIS A 328 41.50 3.41 -1.08
C HIS A 328 42.53 4.41 -1.60
N ASP A 329 43.82 4.09 -1.36
CA ASP A 329 44.91 4.81 -1.99
C ASP A 329 45.13 4.27 -3.41
N SER A 330 45.40 5.16 -4.35
CA SER A 330 45.62 4.78 -5.76
C SER A 330 46.96 4.06 -5.98
N LEU A 331 47.86 4.10 -5.00
CA LEU A 331 49.19 3.48 -5.08
C LEU A 331 49.20 2.06 -4.51
N ASP A 332 48.27 1.73 -3.60
CA ASP A 332 48.16 0.45 -2.93
C ASP A 332 46.73 -0.06 -2.87
N CYS A 333 46.15 -0.36 -4.02
CA CYS A 333 44.80 -0.90 -4.11
C CYS A 333 44.68 -1.99 -5.17
N ALA A 334 43.70 -2.86 -5.02
CA ALA A 334 43.33 -3.80 -6.06
C ALA A 334 42.71 -3.07 -7.27
N ASP A 335 42.96 -3.57 -8.48
CA ASP A 335 42.40 -3.01 -9.72
C ASP A 335 40.87 -2.98 -9.72
N ILE A 336 40.23 -3.96 -9.05
CA ILE A 336 38.78 -4.02 -8.88
C ILE A 336 38.23 -2.83 -8.05
N ASP A 337 39.01 -2.31 -7.10
CA ASP A 337 38.58 -1.18 -6.28
C ASP A 337 38.56 0.11 -7.08
N GLU A 338 39.54 0.31 -7.96
CA GLU A 338 39.51 1.42 -8.92
C GLU A 338 38.35 1.30 -9.91
N VAL A 339 38.02 0.11 -10.40
CA VAL A 339 36.86 -0.11 -11.29
C VAL A 339 35.55 0.18 -10.59
N ARG A 340 35.38 -0.31 -9.34
CA ARG A 340 34.19 -0.05 -8.53
C ARG A 340 34.04 1.45 -8.22
N TRP A 341 35.13 2.09 -7.82
CA TRP A 341 35.14 3.52 -7.52
C TRP A 341 34.81 4.39 -8.75
N LYS A 342 35.32 4.06 -9.92
CA LYS A 342 34.94 4.75 -11.17
C LYS A 342 33.43 4.69 -11.43
N LYS A 343 32.79 3.54 -11.20
CA LYS A 343 31.32 3.39 -11.32
C LYS A 343 30.59 4.23 -10.27
N ILE A 344 31.00 4.15 -9.00
CA ILE A 344 30.44 4.95 -7.90
C ILE A 344 30.55 6.44 -8.22
N ARG A 345 31.71 6.92 -8.62
CA ARG A 345 31.94 8.31 -9.00
C ARG A 345 31.06 8.77 -10.15
N TYR A 346 30.86 7.92 -11.15
CA TYR A 346 29.96 8.20 -12.28
C TYR A 346 28.51 8.37 -11.79
N MET A 347 28.01 7.42 -10.98
CA MET A 347 26.66 7.48 -10.43
C MET A 347 26.44 8.71 -9.55
N ARG A 348 27.39 9.04 -8.67
CA ARG A 348 27.34 10.25 -7.83
C ARG A 348 27.20 11.53 -8.66
N LYS A 349 27.99 11.65 -9.76
CA LYS A 349 27.94 12.79 -10.68
C LYS A 349 26.60 12.86 -11.42
N ASP A 350 26.14 11.72 -11.94
CA ASP A 350 24.88 11.64 -12.68
C ASP A 350 23.69 12.05 -11.81
N MET A 351 23.67 11.61 -10.56
CA MET A 351 22.58 11.87 -9.64
C MET A 351 22.60 13.26 -9.01
N GLY A 352 23.75 13.75 -8.61
CA GLY A 352 23.82 14.89 -7.70
C GLY A 352 24.74 16.05 -8.10
N GLN A 353 25.42 16.00 -9.25
CA GLN A 353 26.34 17.07 -9.68
C GLN A 353 25.89 17.69 -11.00
N ASP A 354 25.51 18.95 -10.96
CA ASP A 354 25.24 19.77 -12.14
C ASP A 354 26.55 20.19 -12.80
N THR A 355 26.52 20.33 -14.12
CA THR A 355 27.60 20.87 -14.94
C THR A 355 27.04 21.93 -15.88
N THR A 356 27.90 22.65 -16.59
CA THR A 356 27.46 23.63 -17.60
C THR A 356 26.67 23.00 -18.76
N GLU A 357 26.84 21.69 -19.00
CA GLU A 357 26.22 20.97 -20.11
C GLU A 357 25.09 20.07 -19.67
N ARG A 358 24.99 19.75 -18.37
CA ARG A 358 24.03 18.75 -17.89
C ARG A 358 23.53 19.07 -16.47
N VAL A 359 22.22 19.00 -16.29
CA VAL A 359 21.52 19.06 -15.02
C VAL A 359 21.41 17.65 -14.43
N SER A 360 21.78 17.47 -13.17
CA SER A 360 21.73 16.19 -12.46
C SER A 360 20.30 15.71 -12.23
N LEU A 361 20.14 14.39 -11.98
CA LEU A 361 18.85 13.77 -11.74
C LEU A 361 18.08 14.44 -10.59
N LEU A 362 18.72 14.67 -9.45
CA LEU A 362 18.05 15.28 -8.29
C LEU A 362 17.69 16.76 -8.50
N THR A 363 18.46 17.49 -9.30
CA THR A 363 18.12 18.87 -9.67
C THR A 363 16.93 18.88 -10.65
N ARG A 364 16.91 17.98 -11.64
CA ARG A 364 15.76 17.84 -12.54
C ARG A 364 14.48 17.48 -11.77
N LEU A 365 14.57 16.58 -10.79
CA LEU A 365 13.42 16.26 -9.92
C LEU A 365 12.93 17.50 -9.16
N THR A 366 13.85 18.29 -8.59
CA THR A 366 13.48 19.52 -7.88
C THR A 366 12.81 20.52 -8.81
N ASN A 367 13.36 20.73 -10.03
CA ASN A 367 12.79 21.62 -11.02
C ASN A 367 11.37 21.18 -11.45
N ALA A 368 11.18 19.89 -11.72
CA ALA A 368 9.86 19.35 -12.05
C ALA A 368 8.82 19.59 -10.94
N LEU A 369 9.23 19.49 -9.67
CA LEU A 369 8.37 19.84 -8.53
C LEU A 369 8.07 21.35 -8.48
N ASP A 370 9.04 22.21 -8.81
CA ASP A 370 8.86 23.67 -8.82
C ASP A 370 7.95 24.11 -9.96
N ASP A 371 8.04 23.44 -11.10
CA ASP A 371 7.22 23.68 -12.28
C ASP A 371 5.83 23.01 -12.17
N GLN A 372 5.56 22.28 -11.07
CA GLN A 372 4.34 21.47 -10.88
C GLN A 372 4.12 20.40 -11.98
N ASP A 373 5.17 19.98 -12.65
CA ASP A 373 5.16 18.85 -13.59
C ASP A 373 5.24 17.53 -12.79
N TYR A 374 4.10 17.12 -12.24
CA TYR A 374 4.01 15.97 -11.35
C TYR A 374 4.23 14.63 -12.06
N ASP A 375 3.92 14.52 -13.34
CA ASP A 375 4.23 13.33 -14.14
C ASP A 375 5.75 13.14 -14.24
N THR A 376 6.48 14.16 -14.66
CA THR A 376 7.95 14.13 -14.71
C THR A 376 8.55 13.95 -13.31
N ALA A 377 8.03 14.62 -12.29
CA ALA A 377 8.51 14.49 -10.91
C ALA A 377 8.36 13.05 -10.39
N SER A 378 7.24 12.39 -10.67
CA SER A 378 6.98 11.00 -10.31
C SER A 378 7.96 10.04 -10.98
N GLU A 379 8.19 10.18 -12.28
CA GLU A 379 9.17 9.36 -13.01
C GLU A 379 10.59 9.55 -12.49
N LEU A 380 11.01 10.79 -12.26
CA LEU A 380 12.34 11.11 -11.74
C LEU A 380 12.52 10.64 -10.30
N GLN A 381 11.46 10.66 -9.47
CA GLN A 381 11.48 10.06 -8.13
C GLN A 381 11.81 8.58 -8.21
N LEU A 382 11.13 7.81 -9.06
CA LEU A 382 11.39 6.37 -9.21
C LEU A 382 12.80 6.07 -9.73
N GLN A 383 13.27 6.87 -10.71
CA GLN A 383 14.64 6.77 -11.21
C GLN A 383 15.67 7.06 -10.10
N ALA A 384 15.44 8.09 -9.29
CA ALA A 384 16.32 8.45 -8.18
C ALA A 384 16.35 7.37 -7.11
N GLN A 385 15.21 6.82 -6.70
CA GLN A 385 15.12 5.73 -5.74
C GLN A 385 15.89 4.48 -6.21
N LYS A 386 15.70 4.09 -7.47
CA LYS A 386 16.42 2.95 -8.06
C LYS A 386 17.93 3.17 -8.08
N LYS A 387 18.39 4.36 -8.46
CA LYS A 387 19.83 4.68 -8.54
C LYS A 387 20.46 4.80 -7.15
N ILE A 388 19.76 5.33 -6.15
CA ILE A 388 20.25 5.36 -4.77
C ILE A 388 20.49 3.95 -4.25
N SER A 389 19.53 3.04 -4.39
CA SER A 389 19.70 1.64 -3.96
C SER A 389 20.86 0.94 -4.69
N GLN A 390 21.03 1.21 -5.98
CA GLN A 390 22.17 0.68 -6.74
C GLN A 390 23.52 1.27 -6.25
N LEU A 391 23.56 2.56 -5.93
CA LEU A 391 24.76 3.24 -5.41
C LEU A 391 25.14 2.66 -4.05
N GLU A 392 24.18 2.49 -3.14
CA GLU A 392 24.39 1.94 -1.80
C GLU A 392 24.92 0.48 -1.88
N ALA A 393 24.31 -0.35 -2.71
CA ALA A 393 24.76 -1.72 -2.93
C ALA A 393 26.20 -1.77 -3.49
N LEU A 394 26.48 -0.97 -4.52
CA LEU A 394 27.82 -0.90 -5.11
C LEU A 394 28.86 -0.36 -4.13
N TYR A 395 28.50 0.62 -3.31
CA TYR A 395 29.39 1.19 -2.30
C TYR A 395 29.64 0.20 -1.15
N ALA A 396 28.64 -0.59 -0.75
CA ALA A 396 28.79 -1.67 0.21
C ALA A 396 29.78 -2.75 -0.31
N GLU A 397 29.65 -3.15 -1.59
CA GLU A 397 30.56 -4.09 -2.22
C GLU A 397 31.99 -3.53 -2.39
N TYR A 398 32.12 -2.25 -2.66
CA TYR A 398 33.41 -1.57 -2.69
C TYR A 398 34.08 -1.61 -1.31
N LYS A 399 33.37 -1.25 -0.25
CA LYS A 399 33.92 -1.25 1.13
C LYS A 399 34.31 -2.64 1.63
N LYS A 400 33.63 -3.70 1.21
CA LYS A 400 33.96 -5.09 1.62
C LYS A 400 35.33 -5.54 1.17
N ASN A 401 35.87 -4.98 0.09
CA ASN A 401 37.18 -5.38 -0.47
C ASN A 401 38.34 -4.55 0.10
N LEU A 402 38.05 -3.45 0.80
CA LEU A 402 39.05 -2.63 1.44
C LEU A 402 39.50 -3.27 2.75
N LEU A 403 40.78 -3.33 2.99
CA LEU A 403 41.40 -3.81 4.24
C LEU A 403 41.50 -2.70 5.27
#